data_8d833dbb5db48770fbea5ee6cc736a4e
#
_entry.id   8d833dbb5db48770fbea5ee6cc736a4e
#
_cell.length_a   1.000
_cell.length_b   1.000
_cell.length_c   1.000
_cell.angle_alpha   90.00
_cell.angle_beta   90.00
_cell.angle_gamma   90.00
#
_symmetry.space_group_name_H-M   'P 1'
#
loop_
_entity.id
_entity.type
_entity.pdbx_description
1 polymer ?
#
loop_
_entity_poly.entity_id
_entity_poly.type
_entity_poly.pdbx_seq_one_letter_code
_entity_poly.pdbx_strand_id
1 'polypeptide(L)'
;DGIVYLQATTEGLIDLDDFEEKLQQYATRLCGVMITNPNTSGIFEKQFHIISQAVQQAGGLVYMDGANMNAIAGKIDLGKLGVDAVHNNLHKTWTIPHGGGGPGDAIVAVSQKLIDFLPGSQIKKDNNGIYRSEKPANSIGSFHRNWGNFGHKVRAYSYLLRLGKEGVPRMSSIAVLSARYLYERLKGYFPTLPSNAVSIPRMHEFILTLSDEDFLCLETVGISKSQAIPQVGKLFLDFGFHAPTVAFPEVFGL
;
A
#
# COMPACT_ATOMS: atom_id res chain seq x y z
N ASP A 1 11.47 23.78 -0.24
CA ASP A 1 11.27 22.33 -0.08
C ASP A 1 9.83 22.10 0.38
N GLY A 2 9.09 21.30 -0.34
CA GLY A 2 7.69 21.08 -0.05
C GLY A 2 7.13 19.84 -0.72
N ILE A 3 5.93 19.43 -0.29
CA ILE A 3 5.16 18.36 -0.88
C ILE A 3 4.14 18.98 -1.84
N VAL A 4 4.09 18.46 -3.04
CA VAL A 4 3.10 18.81 -4.05
C VAL A 4 2.20 17.60 -4.24
N TYR A 5 0.89 17.77 -4.00
CA TYR A 5 -0.08 16.70 -4.16
C TYR A 5 -0.54 16.61 -5.62
N LEU A 6 -0.56 15.40 -6.17
CA LEU A 6 -1.20 15.12 -7.44
C LEU A 6 -2.71 14.99 -7.23
N GLN A 7 -3.48 15.51 -8.18
CA GLN A 7 -4.91 15.32 -8.20
C GLN A 7 -5.26 13.88 -8.62
N ALA A 8 -6.39 13.41 -8.15
CA ALA A 8 -6.97 12.15 -8.59
C ALA A 8 -8.16 12.43 -9.50
N THR A 9 -8.35 11.56 -10.48
CA THR A 9 -9.58 11.53 -11.28
C THR A 9 -10.78 11.11 -10.42
N THR A 10 -11.97 11.31 -10.90
CA THR A 10 -13.21 10.87 -10.22
C THR A 10 -13.28 9.34 -10.04
N GLU A 11 -12.45 8.61 -10.75
CA GLU A 11 -12.29 7.15 -10.64
C GLU A 11 -11.20 6.74 -9.63
N GLY A 12 -10.48 7.71 -9.03
CA GLY A 12 -9.44 7.46 -8.04
C GLY A 12 -8.10 7.02 -8.63
N LEU A 13 -7.86 7.30 -9.91
CA LEU A 13 -6.56 7.18 -10.57
C LEU A 13 -5.82 8.52 -10.54
N ILE A 14 -4.52 8.52 -10.80
CA ILE A 14 -3.77 9.77 -10.92
C ILE A 14 -4.24 10.53 -12.16
N ASP A 15 -4.54 11.82 -12.00
CA ASP A 15 -4.83 12.71 -13.11
C ASP A 15 -3.52 13.04 -13.83
N LEU A 16 -3.40 12.55 -15.07
CA LEU A 16 -2.17 12.72 -15.86
C LEU A 16 -1.95 14.15 -16.33
N ASP A 17 -3.01 14.90 -16.61
CA ASP A 17 -2.89 16.29 -17.05
C ASP A 17 -2.31 17.13 -15.89
N ASP A 18 -2.83 16.93 -14.67
CA ASP A 18 -2.29 17.54 -13.45
C ASP A 18 -0.85 17.08 -13.16
N PHE A 19 -0.57 15.79 -13.37
CA PHE A 19 0.80 15.26 -13.21
C PHE A 19 1.78 15.93 -14.19
N GLU A 20 1.44 16.04 -15.45
CA GLU A 20 2.30 16.64 -16.47
C GLU A 20 2.53 18.12 -16.22
N GLU A 21 1.49 18.88 -15.87
CA GLU A 21 1.62 20.29 -15.48
C GLU A 21 2.59 20.47 -14.32
N LYS A 22 2.42 19.69 -13.25
CA LYS A 22 3.28 19.76 -12.06
C LYS A 22 4.70 19.28 -12.36
N LEU A 23 4.85 18.25 -13.17
CA LEU A 23 6.17 17.79 -13.59
C LEU A 23 6.94 18.88 -14.31
N GLN A 24 6.30 19.60 -15.24
CA GLN A 24 6.90 20.73 -15.95
C GLN A 24 7.24 21.88 -15.00
N GLN A 25 6.31 22.24 -14.12
CA GLN A 25 6.48 23.34 -13.16
C GLN A 25 7.64 23.11 -12.17
N TYR A 26 7.84 21.86 -11.75
CA TYR A 26 8.79 21.52 -10.67
C TYR A 26 10.01 20.73 -11.16
N ALA A 27 10.17 20.46 -12.44
CA ALA A 27 11.22 19.61 -13.00
C ALA A 27 12.62 19.90 -12.45
N THR A 28 13.01 21.18 -12.36
CA THR A 28 14.35 21.60 -11.89
C THR A 28 14.57 21.41 -10.38
N ARG A 29 13.53 21.13 -9.63
CA ARG A 29 13.58 20.94 -8.16
C ARG A 29 12.98 19.60 -7.74
N LEU A 30 12.66 18.75 -8.71
CA LEU A 30 12.04 17.46 -8.45
C LEU A 30 13.00 16.52 -7.74
N CYS A 31 12.67 16.12 -6.53
CA CYS A 31 13.35 15.05 -5.82
C CYS A 31 12.84 13.67 -6.26
N GLY A 32 11.52 13.54 -6.40
CA GLY A 32 10.88 12.30 -6.82
C GLY A 32 9.37 12.33 -6.62
N VAL A 33 8.75 11.19 -6.90
CA VAL A 33 7.33 10.95 -6.69
C VAL A 33 7.14 9.79 -5.71
N MET A 34 6.10 9.87 -4.86
CA MET A 34 5.66 8.77 -4.01
C MET A 34 4.24 8.37 -4.39
N ILE A 35 4.04 7.10 -4.69
CA ILE A 35 2.75 6.55 -5.12
C ILE A 35 2.48 5.25 -4.40
N THR A 36 1.26 5.10 -3.86
CA THR A 36 0.75 3.82 -3.34
C THR A 36 0.09 3.04 -4.47
N ASN A 37 0.61 1.85 -4.80
CA ASN A 37 0.05 1.03 -5.88
C ASN A 37 0.01 -0.47 -5.54
N PRO A 38 -1.17 -1.13 -5.53
CA PRO A 38 -2.51 -0.55 -5.67
C PRO A 38 -2.81 0.48 -4.58
N ASN A 39 -3.70 1.44 -4.89
CA ASN A 39 -4.09 2.45 -3.92
C ASN A 39 -5.04 1.88 -2.84
N THR A 40 -5.34 2.68 -1.82
CA THR A 40 -6.19 2.27 -0.68
C THR A 40 -7.64 1.96 -1.07
N SER A 41 -8.11 2.43 -2.22
CA SER A 41 -9.41 2.05 -2.76
C SER A 41 -9.38 0.69 -3.48
N GLY A 42 -8.25 0.00 -3.46
CA GLY A 42 -8.04 -1.28 -4.13
C GLY A 42 -7.92 -1.15 -5.65
N ILE A 43 -7.57 0.02 -6.17
CA ILE A 43 -7.43 0.26 -7.61
C ILE A 43 -5.97 0.26 -8.00
N PHE A 44 -5.63 -0.47 -9.06
CA PHE A 44 -4.27 -0.51 -9.60
C PHE A 44 -4.05 0.63 -10.59
N GLU A 45 -3.03 1.45 -10.34
CA GLU A 45 -2.61 2.53 -11.23
C GLU A 45 -1.92 1.93 -12.48
N LYS A 46 -2.67 1.86 -13.55
CA LYS A 46 -2.21 1.24 -14.81
C LYS A 46 -1.13 2.06 -15.51
N GLN A 47 -1.12 3.37 -15.27
CA GLN A 47 -0.19 4.30 -15.93
C GLN A 47 1.08 4.53 -15.10
N PHE A 48 1.27 3.75 -14.03
CA PHE A 48 2.42 3.88 -13.14
C PHE A 48 3.76 3.91 -13.89
N HIS A 49 3.93 3.06 -14.92
CA HIS A 49 5.18 3.02 -15.68
C HIS A 49 5.40 4.29 -16.53
N ILE A 50 4.35 4.93 -17.04
CA ILE A 50 4.44 6.20 -17.76
C ILE A 50 4.90 7.29 -16.80
N ILE A 51 4.27 7.37 -15.63
CA ILE A 51 4.62 8.32 -14.57
C ILE A 51 6.07 8.10 -14.12
N SER A 52 6.47 6.85 -13.87
CA SER A 52 7.83 6.53 -13.42
C SER A 52 8.88 6.93 -14.44
N GLN A 53 8.64 6.66 -15.72
CA GLN A 53 9.55 7.06 -16.79
C GLN A 53 9.69 8.58 -16.90
N ALA A 54 8.58 9.32 -16.86
CA ALA A 54 8.58 10.77 -16.94
C ALA A 54 9.34 11.40 -15.75
N VAL A 55 9.11 10.91 -14.53
CA VAL A 55 9.83 11.36 -13.32
C VAL A 55 11.33 11.09 -13.44
N GLN A 56 11.71 9.91 -13.89
CA GLN A 56 13.14 9.55 -14.04
C GLN A 56 13.83 10.34 -15.16
N GLN A 57 13.12 10.64 -16.26
CA GLN A 57 13.65 11.52 -17.33
C GLN A 57 13.88 12.95 -16.82
N ALA A 58 13.06 13.42 -15.90
CA ALA A 58 13.25 14.71 -15.22
C ALA A 58 14.30 14.67 -14.10
N GLY A 59 14.98 13.52 -13.89
CA GLY A 59 16.03 13.35 -12.87
C GLY A 59 15.51 13.01 -11.46
N GLY A 60 14.22 12.81 -11.29
CA GLY A 60 13.60 12.42 -10.03
C GLY A 60 13.67 10.92 -9.76
N LEU A 61 13.35 10.53 -8.52
CA LEU A 61 13.27 9.15 -8.07
C LEU A 61 11.81 8.71 -7.91
N VAL A 62 11.59 7.40 -8.03
CA VAL A 62 10.25 6.80 -7.89
C VAL A 62 10.21 5.96 -6.62
N TYR A 63 9.42 6.42 -5.64
CA TYR A 63 9.14 5.69 -4.43
C TYR A 63 7.75 5.07 -4.50
N MET A 64 7.66 3.76 -4.37
CA MET A 64 6.37 3.07 -4.26
C MET A 64 6.06 2.74 -2.80
N ASP A 65 4.93 3.20 -2.33
CA ASP A 65 4.35 2.66 -1.10
C ASP A 65 3.83 1.24 -1.38
N GLY A 66 4.53 0.27 -0.83
CA GLY A 66 4.23 -1.16 -0.98
C GLY A 66 3.35 -1.72 0.14
N ALA A 67 2.57 -0.88 0.83
CA ALA A 67 1.65 -1.33 1.86
C ALA A 67 0.66 -2.38 1.35
N ASN A 68 0.25 -2.27 0.09
CA ASN A 68 -0.71 -3.14 -0.58
C ASN A 68 -0.06 -4.25 -1.43
N MET A 69 1.15 -4.69 -1.04
CA MET A 69 1.94 -5.70 -1.76
C MET A 69 1.21 -7.06 -1.90
N ASN A 70 0.32 -7.41 -1.00
CA ASN A 70 -0.46 -8.65 -1.05
C ASN A 70 -1.32 -8.80 -2.31
N ALA A 71 -1.63 -7.70 -2.99
CA ALA A 71 -2.32 -7.74 -4.28
C ALA A 71 -1.41 -8.14 -5.46
N ILE A 72 -0.11 -7.87 -5.37
CA ILE A 72 0.81 -7.89 -6.51
C ILE A 72 2.08 -8.73 -6.27
N ALA A 73 2.29 -9.25 -5.06
CA ALA A 73 3.48 -10.03 -4.72
C ALA A 73 3.65 -11.25 -5.65
N GLY A 74 4.83 -11.36 -6.25
CA GLY A 74 5.15 -12.41 -7.20
C GLY A 74 4.45 -12.28 -8.57
N LYS A 75 3.69 -11.22 -8.81
CA LYS A 75 2.98 -10.95 -10.07
C LYS A 75 3.61 -9.84 -10.91
N ILE A 76 4.20 -8.87 -10.25
CA ILE A 76 4.76 -7.67 -10.88
C ILE A 76 6.22 -7.54 -10.51
N ASP A 77 7.04 -7.21 -11.51
CA ASP A 77 8.44 -6.85 -11.35
C ASP A 77 8.54 -5.32 -11.15
N LEU A 78 8.78 -4.90 -9.92
CA LEU A 78 8.84 -3.48 -9.56
C LEU A 78 10.01 -2.75 -10.23
N GLY A 79 11.12 -3.45 -10.49
CA GLY A 79 12.25 -2.87 -11.22
C GLY A 79 11.87 -2.52 -12.66
N LYS A 80 11.10 -3.39 -13.34
CA LYS A 80 10.59 -3.12 -14.67
C LYS A 80 9.53 -2.01 -14.69
N LEU A 81 8.83 -1.79 -13.59
CA LEU A 81 7.93 -0.64 -13.43
C LEU A 81 8.67 0.69 -13.20
N GLY A 82 9.98 0.67 -13.00
CA GLY A 82 10.78 1.87 -12.74
C GLY A 82 10.78 2.31 -11.27
N VAL A 83 10.50 1.42 -10.33
CA VAL A 83 10.55 1.73 -8.89
C VAL A 83 12.00 1.82 -8.43
N ASP A 84 12.41 2.96 -7.85
CA ASP A 84 13.72 3.16 -7.28
C ASP A 84 13.79 2.78 -5.80
N ALA A 85 12.70 2.96 -5.07
CA ALA A 85 12.60 2.52 -3.68
C ALA A 85 11.17 2.05 -3.37
N VAL A 86 11.05 1.02 -2.55
CA VAL A 86 9.75 0.51 -2.06
C VAL A 86 9.90 0.09 -0.61
N HIS A 87 8.94 0.48 0.23
CA HIS A 87 8.77 -0.20 1.51
C HIS A 87 7.67 -1.25 1.42
N ASN A 88 7.79 -2.29 2.20
CA ASN A 88 6.78 -3.32 2.29
C ASN A 88 6.49 -3.67 3.76
N ASN A 89 5.26 -3.47 4.18
CA ASN A 89 4.83 -3.75 5.55
C ASN A 89 4.73 -5.24 5.78
N LEU A 90 5.56 -5.76 6.68
CA LEU A 90 5.56 -7.18 7.02
C LEU A 90 4.27 -7.61 7.73
N HIS A 91 3.64 -6.70 8.48
CA HIS A 91 2.39 -6.92 9.20
C HIS A 91 1.13 -6.90 8.31
N LYS A 92 1.26 -6.57 7.04
CA LYS A 92 0.16 -6.66 6.06
C LYS A 92 0.28 -7.92 5.21
N THR A 93 1.32 -8.01 4.42
CA THR A 93 1.49 -9.10 3.43
C THR A 93 2.12 -10.36 4.02
N TRP A 94 3.00 -10.24 5.01
CA TRP A 94 3.92 -11.32 5.42
C TRP A 94 3.65 -11.87 6.82
N THR A 95 2.43 -11.73 7.30
CA THR A 95 1.89 -12.43 8.50
C THR A 95 2.53 -12.12 9.84
N ILE A 96 3.31 -11.06 9.98
CA ILE A 96 3.76 -10.65 11.30
C ILE A 96 2.63 -9.91 12.05
N PRO A 97 2.63 -9.91 13.39
CA PRO A 97 1.65 -9.15 14.14
C PRO A 97 1.86 -7.65 14.00
N HIS A 98 0.76 -6.86 14.02
CA HIS A 98 0.76 -5.41 14.13
C HIS A 98 0.57 -4.94 15.58
N GLY A 99 -0.10 -5.76 16.41
CA GLY A 99 -0.30 -5.50 17.82
C GLY A 99 -1.14 -4.27 18.16
N GLY A 100 -2.11 -3.95 17.30
CA GLY A 100 -2.98 -2.78 17.55
C GLY A 100 -2.26 -1.43 17.47
N GLY A 101 -1.24 -1.31 16.62
CA GLY A 101 -0.38 -0.12 16.51
C GLY A 101 0.96 -0.27 17.24
N GLY A 102 1.35 -1.48 17.57
CA GLY A 102 2.58 -1.82 18.27
C GLY A 102 3.70 -2.34 17.36
N PRO A 103 4.07 -3.62 17.42
CA PRO A 103 5.34 -4.14 16.91
C PRO A 103 5.35 -4.42 15.40
N GLY A 104 4.71 -3.58 14.60
CA GLY A 104 4.81 -3.65 13.15
C GLY A 104 6.25 -3.51 12.67
N ASP A 105 6.54 -4.03 11.47
CA ASP A 105 7.85 -3.89 10.84
C ASP A 105 7.70 -3.78 9.33
N ALA A 106 8.77 -3.33 8.68
CA ALA A 106 8.82 -3.20 7.23
C ALA A 106 10.21 -3.58 6.69
N ILE A 107 10.24 -3.88 5.41
CA ILE A 107 11.46 -4.02 4.64
C ILE A 107 11.46 -2.92 3.58
N VAL A 108 12.60 -2.29 3.38
CA VAL A 108 12.84 -1.35 2.28
C VAL A 108 13.75 -2.03 1.26
N ALA A 109 13.33 -2.03 0.01
CA ALA A 109 14.15 -2.44 -1.11
C ALA A 109 14.41 -1.24 -2.02
N VAL A 110 15.59 -1.17 -2.59
CA VAL A 110 16.02 -0.04 -3.43
C VAL A 110 16.67 -0.51 -4.71
N SER A 111 16.62 0.33 -5.74
CA SER A 111 17.39 0.16 -6.96
C SER A 111 18.89 0.36 -6.71
N GLN A 112 19.71 -0.06 -7.65
CA GLN A 112 21.18 0.08 -7.56
C GLN A 112 21.63 1.51 -7.26
N LYS A 113 20.90 2.52 -7.74
CA LYS A 113 21.19 3.95 -7.54
C LYS A 113 21.22 4.36 -6.05
N LEU A 114 20.50 3.66 -5.19
CA LEU A 114 20.27 4.06 -3.80
C LEU A 114 21.00 3.17 -2.78
N ILE A 115 21.70 2.13 -3.20
CA ILE A 115 22.36 1.18 -2.29
C ILE A 115 23.34 1.89 -1.34
N ASP A 116 24.15 2.82 -1.85
CA ASP A 116 25.15 3.52 -1.04
C ASP A 116 24.55 4.48 -0.01
N PHE A 117 23.27 4.80 -0.13
CA PHE A 117 22.56 5.70 0.76
C PHE A 117 21.71 4.97 1.80
N LEU A 118 21.67 3.63 1.77
CA LEU A 118 20.85 2.85 2.71
C LEU A 118 21.15 3.21 4.17
N PRO A 119 20.13 3.28 5.02
CA PRO A 119 20.32 3.62 6.43
C PRO A 119 21.00 2.49 7.22
N GLY A 120 21.79 2.89 8.22
CA GLY A 120 22.45 1.97 9.14
C GLY A 120 23.50 1.09 8.50
N SER A 121 23.80 -0.01 9.17
CA SER A 121 24.71 -1.03 8.64
C SER A 121 23.94 -2.09 7.87
N GLN A 122 24.56 -2.60 6.82
CA GLN A 122 24.03 -3.66 5.98
C GLN A 122 24.84 -4.95 6.20
N ILE A 123 24.21 -6.10 6.09
CA ILE A 123 24.91 -7.39 6.16
C ILE A 123 25.35 -7.77 4.75
N LYS A 124 26.65 -7.86 4.54
CA LYS A 124 27.25 -8.32 3.30
C LYS A 124 27.98 -9.64 3.51
N LYS A 125 27.93 -10.48 2.50
CA LYS A 125 28.70 -11.73 2.44
C LYS A 125 29.97 -11.47 1.65
N ASP A 126 31.15 -11.71 2.25
CA ASP A 126 32.41 -11.57 1.57
C ASP A 126 32.72 -12.76 0.63
N ASN A 127 33.82 -12.68 -0.13
CA ASN A 127 34.23 -13.71 -1.09
C ASN A 127 34.52 -15.07 -0.42
N ASN A 128 34.79 -15.08 0.90
CA ASN A 128 35.04 -16.31 1.68
C ASN A 128 33.76 -16.88 2.29
N GLY A 129 32.61 -16.27 1.99
CA GLY A 129 31.33 -16.70 2.52
C GLY A 129 31.01 -16.19 3.92
N ILE A 130 31.83 -15.33 4.49
CA ILE A 130 31.65 -14.78 5.84
C ILE A 130 30.76 -13.55 5.77
N TYR A 131 29.74 -13.50 6.65
CA TYR A 131 28.88 -12.35 6.78
C TYR A 131 29.51 -11.27 7.65
N ARG A 132 29.50 -10.04 7.16
CA ARG A 132 30.02 -8.86 7.86
C ARG A 132 28.98 -7.76 7.88
N SER A 133 29.04 -6.96 8.94
CA SER A 133 28.23 -5.74 9.04
C SER A 133 29.05 -4.56 8.52
N GLU A 134 28.58 -3.94 7.45
CA GLU A 134 29.24 -2.82 6.81
C GLU A 134 28.29 -1.65 6.66
N LYS A 135 28.78 -0.44 6.94
CA LYS A 135 28.00 0.79 6.70
C LYS A 135 28.19 1.21 5.24
N PRO A 136 27.12 1.49 4.48
CA PRO A 136 27.25 2.04 3.13
C PRO A 136 28.00 3.37 3.12
N ALA A 137 28.74 3.66 2.04
CA ALA A 137 29.65 4.80 1.96
C ALA A 137 28.96 6.15 2.24
N ASN A 138 27.77 6.34 1.69
CA ASN A 138 26.97 7.56 1.83
C ASN A 138 25.73 7.35 2.69
N SER A 139 25.77 6.39 3.63
CA SER A 139 24.63 6.08 4.48
C SER A 139 24.05 7.32 5.16
N ILE A 140 22.74 7.50 5.06
CA ILE A 140 22.01 8.62 5.69
C ILE A 140 21.88 8.50 7.21
N GLY A 141 22.51 7.52 7.83
CA GLY A 141 22.46 7.29 9.27
C GLY A 141 21.55 6.12 9.65
N SER A 142 21.37 5.91 10.96
CA SER A 142 20.55 4.82 11.48
C SER A 142 19.22 5.38 12.01
N PHE A 143 18.11 4.89 11.49
CA PHE A 143 16.76 5.34 11.85
C PHE A 143 15.96 4.26 12.60
N HIS A 144 16.53 3.10 12.76
CA HIS A 144 15.90 1.99 13.47
C HIS A 144 16.75 1.54 14.64
N ARG A 145 16.09 0.93 15.60
CA ARG A 145 16.74 0.30 16.76
C ARG A 145 17.26 -1.08 16.35
N ASN A 146 18.55 -1.32 16.52
CA ASN A 146 19.20 -2.57 16.12
C ASN A 146 18.83 -2.94 14.65
N TRP A 147 18.26 -4.12 14.46
CA TRP A 147 17.80 -4.65 13.17
C TRP A 147 16.26 -4.65 13.07
N GLY A 148 15.58 -3.73 13.76
CA GLY A 148 14.13 -3.72 13.89
C GLY A 148 13.62 -4.90 14.74
N ASN A 149 12.41 -5.35 14.47
CA ASN A 149 11.81 -6.48 15.17
C ASN A 149 12.30 -7.82 14.58
N PHE A 150 13.51 -8.23 14.93
CA PHE A 150 14.19 -9.36 14.30
C PHE A 150 13.37 -10.66 14.32
N GLY A 151 12.70 -11.00 15.43
CA GLY A 151 11.83 -12.18 15.53
C GLY A 151 10.69 -12.15 14.49
N HIS A 152 10.15 -10.98 14.19
CA HIS A 152 9.12 -10.79 13.15
C HIS A 152 9.69 -11.03 11.75
N LYS A 153 10.93 -10.63 11.50
CA LYS A 153 11.62 -10.91 10.22
C LYS A 153 11.83 -12.41 10.02
N VAL A 154 12.19 -13.13 11.08
CA VAL A 154 12.29 -14.60 11.04
C VAL A 154 10.93 -15.25 10.74
N ARG A 155 9.86 -14.74 11.35
CA ARG A 155 8.50 -15.21 11.06
C ARG A 155 8.10 -14.97 9.60
N ALA A 156 8.31 -13.75 9.08
CA ALA A 156 8.03 -13.44 7.67
C ALA A 156 8.87 -14.31 6.72
N TYR A 157 10.14 -14.52 7.03
CA TYR A 157 11.02 -15.38 6.25
C TYR A 157 10.53 -16.84 6.25
N SER A 158 10.12 -17.37 7.40
CA SER A 158 9.57 -18.74 7.50
C SER A 158 8.29 -18.87 6.66
N TYR A 159 7.44 -17.85 6.65
CA TYR A 159 6.24 -17.80 5.80
C TYR A 159 6.59 -17.81 4.31
N LEU A 160 7.56 -16.99 3.89
CA LEU A 160 8.05 -16.97 2.51
C LEU A 160 8.64 -18.32 2.09
N LEU A 161 9.42 -18.97 2.95
CA LEU A 161 9.95 -20.33 2.70
C LEU A 161 8.81 -21.34 2.55
N ARG A 162 7.76 -21.26 3.38
CA ARG A 162 6.60 -22.14 3.31
C ARG A 162 5.81 -21.97 2.01
N LEU A 163 5.64 -20.75 1.53
CA LEU A 163 4.94 -20.45 0.29
C LEU A 163 5.77 -20.82 -0.94
N GLY A 164 7.06 -20.53 -0.91
CA GLY A 164 7.95 -20.74 -2.04
C GLY A 164 7.58 -19.90 -3.27
N LYS A 165 8.24 -20.20 -4.37
CA LYS A 165 8.11 -19.47 -5.65
C LYS A 165 6.69 -19.48 -6.21
N GLU A 166 5.96 -20.57 -6.00
CA GLU A 166 4.59 -20.72 -6.54
C GLU A 166 3.52 -20.21 -5.57
N GLY A 167 3.76 -20.37 -4.26
CA GLY A 167 2.80 -19.97 -3.24
C GLY A 167 2.63 -18.47 -3.11
N VAL A 168 3.69 -17.68 -3.28
CA VAL A 168 3.62 -16.20 -3.19
C VAL A 168 2.67 -15.61 -4.24
N PRO A 169 2.84 -15.86 -5.56
CA PRO A 169 1.90 -15.34 -6.55
C PRO A 169 0.48 -15.95 -6.43
N ARG A 170 0.36 -17.17 -5.92
CA ARG A 170 -0.94 -17.79 -5.65
C ARG A 170 -1.67 -17.09 -4.49
N MET A 171 -0.95 -16.74 -3.41
CA MET A 171 -1.47 -15.95 -2.31
C MET A 171 -2.07 -14.64 -2.81
N SER A 172 -1.34 -13.88 -3.64
CA SER A 172 -1.84 -12.63 -4.23
C SER A 172 -3.08 -12.84 -5.08
N SER A 173 -3.10 -13.90 -5.90
CA SER A 173 -4.28 -14.23 -6.71
C SER A 173 -5.51 -14.52 -5.85
N ILE A 174 -5.34 -15.27 -4.75
CA ILE A 174 -6.44 -15.60 -3.82
C ILE A 174 -6.93 -14.34 -3.11
N ALA A 175 -6.02 -13.47 -2.65
CA ALA A 175 -6.41 -12.21 -2.01
C ALA A 175 -7.27 -11.35 -2.93
N VAL A 176 -6.84 -11.16 -4.18
CA VAL A 176 -7.61 -10.42 -5.19
C VAL A 176 -8.94 -11.08 -5.51
N LEU A 177 -8.96 -12.41 -5.66
CA LEU A 177 -10.18 -13.15 -5.96
C LEU A 177 -11.21 -13.02 -4.81
N SER A 178 -10.76 -13.14 -3.57
CA SER A 178 -11.62 -13.02 -2.39
C SER A 178 -12.22 -11.62 -2.27
N ALA A 179 -11.40 -10.58 -2.45
CA ALA A 179 -11.90 -9.20 -2.41
C ALA A 179 -12.91 -8.93 -3.54
N ARG A 180 -12.63 -9.38 -4.77
CA ARG A 180 -13.57 -9.24 -5.89
C ARG A 180 -14.87 -9.99 -5.66
N TYR A 181 -14.81 -11.19 -5.11
CA TYR A 181 -16.00 -11.96 -4.80
C TYR A 181 -16.89 -11.21 -3.80
N LEU A 182 -16.32 -10.69 -2.72
CA LEU A 182 -17.05 -9.88 -1.74
C LEU A 182 -17.59 -8.58 -2.35
N TYR A 183 -16.75 -7.88 -3.13
CA TYR A 183 -17.15 -6.65 -3.81
C TYR A 183 -18.38 -6.85 -4.68
N GLU A 184 -18.38 -7.88 -5.53
CA GLU A 184 -19.52 -8.20 -6.41
C GLU A 184 -20.80 -8.53 -5.64
N ARG A 185 -20.67 -9.10 -4.44
CA ARG A 185 -21.80 -9.41 -3.56
C ARG A 185 -22.34 -8.20 -2.82
N LEU A 186 -21.48 -7.24 -2.48
CA LEU A 186 -21.83 -6.14 -1.58
C LEU A 186 -22.13 -4.82 -2.31
N LYS A 187 -21.57 -4.59 -3.50
CA LYS A 187 -21.73 -3.33 -4.25
C LYS A 187 -23.19 -3.00 -4.64
N GLY A 188 -24.09 -3.96 -4.61
CA GLY A 188 -25.52 -3.77 -4.82
C GLY A 188 -26.29 -3.32 -3.59
N TYR A 189 -25.67 -3.41 -2.42
CA TYR A 189 -26.27 -3.03 -1.13
C TYR A 189 -25.64 -1.77 -0.55
N PHE A 190 -24.37 -1.54 -0.84
CA PHE A 190 -23.61 -0.43 -0.30
C PHE A 190 -22.97 0.38 -1.43
N PRO A 191 -23.05 1.72 -1.38
CA PRO A 191 -22.27 2.56 -2.26
C PRO A 191 -20.77 2.26 -2.13
N THR A 192 -20.05 2.28 -3.24
CA THR A 192 -18.60 2.03 -3.30
C THR A 192 -17.84 3.32 -3.54
N LEU A 193 -16.63 3.42 -3.00
CA LEU A 193 -15.77 4.57 -3.25
C LEU A 193 -14.49 4.15 -4.01
N PRO A 194 -14.03 4.96 -4.96
CA PRO A 194 -14.72 6.12 -5.56
C PRO A 194 -16.01 5.70 -6.30
N SER A 195 -17.04 6.54 -6.24
CA SER A 195 -18.36 6.22 -6.80
C SER A 195 -18.35 5.99 -8.32
N ASN A 196 -17.49 6.70 -9.04
CA ASN A 196 -17.35 6.57 -10.49
C ASN A 196 -16.49 5.35 -10.92
N ALA A 197 -15.90 4.64 -9.96
CA ALA A 197 -15.06 3.47 -10.21
C ALA A 197 -15.78 2.12 -10.03
N VAL A 198 -17.09 2.07 -10.08
CA VAL A 198 -17.87 0.83 -9.88
C VAL A 198 -17.50 -0.26 -10.88
N SER A 199 -17.17 0.12 -12.12
CA SER A 199 -16.77 -0.81 -13.18
C SER A 199 -15.28 -1.20 -13.12
N ILE A 200 -14.45 -0.49 -12.34
CA ILE A 200 -13.02 -0.78 -12.23
C ILE A 200 -12.82 -1.98 -11.31
N PRO A 201 -12.13 -3.04 -11.77
CA PRO A 201 -11.86 -4.21 -10.94
C PRO A 201 -11.04 -3.84 -9.71
N ARG A 202 -11.52 -4.23 -8.53
CA ARG A 202 -10.76 -4.07 -7.28
C ARG A 202 -9.65 -5.11 -7.19
N MET A 203 -8.59 -4.75 -6.52
CA MET A 203 -7.48 -5.66 -6.24
C MET A 203 -7.77 -6.44 -4.94
N HIS A 204 -7.02 -6.24 -3.88
CA HIS A 204 -7.10 -6.99 -2.63
C HIS A 204 -8.03 -6.39 -1.58
N GLU A 205 -8.54 -5.21 -1.82
CA GLU A 205 -9.43 -4.47 -0.93
C GLU A 205 -10.37 -3.56 -1.73
N PHE A 206 -11.38 -3.04 -1.07
CA PHE A 206 -12.31 -2.07 -1.62
C PHE A 206 -12.93 -1.25 -0.49
N ILE A 207 -13.49 -0.10 -0.82
CA ILE A 207 -14.12 0.80 0.14
C ILE A 207 -15.62 0.84 -0.13
N LEU A 208 -16.39 0.72 0.95
CA LEU A 208 -17.83 0.90 0.97
C LEU A 208 -18.21 2.07 1.88
N THR A 209 -19.41 2.59 1.69
CA THR A 209 -20.04 3.57 2.58
C THR A 209 -21.52 3.27 2.71
N LEU A 210 -22.23 4.04 3.53
CA LEU A 210 -23.67 4.04 3.58
C LEU A 210 -24.24 5.03 2.55
N SER A 211 -25.46 4.79 2.08
CA SER A 211 -26.16 5.77 1.25
C SER A 211 -26.59 6.99 2.07
N ASP A 212 -26.87 8.11 1.41
CA ASP A 212 -27.41 9.29 2.09
C ASP A 212 -28.75 8.98 2.76
N GLU A 213 -29.55 8.08 2.17
CA GLU A 213 -30.81 7.61 2.74
C GLU A 213 -30.58 6.80 4.03
N ASP A 214 -29.56 5.92 4.06
CA ASP A 214 -29.17 5.18 5.27
C ASP A 214 -28.72 6.14 6.38
N PHE A 215 -27.90 7.14 6.06
CA PHE A 215 -27.48 8.13 7.03
C PHE A 215 -28.68 8.91 7.60
N LEU A 216 -29.58 9.38 6.75
CA LEU A 216 -30.80 10.06 7.18
C LEU A 216 -31.67 9.18 8.07
N CYS A 217 -31.84 7.91 7.72
CA CYS A 217 -32.59 6.96 8.52
C CYS A 217 -31.98 6.78 9.91
N LEU A 218 -30.64 6.65 10.00
CA LEU A 218 -29.95 6.51 11.27
C LEU A 218 -30.06 7.77 12.15
N GLU A 219 -30.06 8.94 11.55
CA GLU A 219 -30.26 10.21 12.27
C GLU A 219 -31.66 10.29 12.93
N THR A 220 -32.70 9.71 12.32
CA THR A 220 -34.03 9.67 12.91
C THR A 220 -34.11 8.89 14.23
N VAL A 221 -33.16 7.94 14.42
CA VAL A 221 -33.04 7.16 15.66
C VAL A 221 -31.92 7.65 16.58
N GLY A 222 -31.39 8.86 16.32
CA GLY A 222 -30.40 9.53 17.17
C GLY A 222 -28.96 9.09 16.94
N ILE A 223 -28.66 8.38 15.84
CA ILE A 223 -27.30 7.99 15.45
C ILE A 223 -26.79 9.02 14.45
N SER A 224 -25.83 9.83 14.86
CA SER A 224 -25.21 10.82 13.99
C SER A 224 -24.38 10.16 12.89
N LYS A 225 -24.14 10.87 11.79
CA LYS A 225 -23.30 10.41 10.67
C LYS A 225 -21.93 9.92 11.13
N SER A 226 -21.30 10.61 12.09
CA SER A 226 -20.02 10.22 12.67
C SER A 226 -20.05 8.93 13.51
N GLN A 227 -21.23 8.54 13.99
CA GLN A 227 -21.43 7.31 14.78
C GLN A 227 -21.88 6.13 13.90
N ALA A 228 -22.45 6.39 12.73
CA ALA A 228 -23.05 5.39 11.87
C ALA A 228 -22.05 4.30 11.46
N ILE A 229 -20.91 4.67 10.90
CA ILE A 229 -19.90 3.72 10.43
C ILE A 229 -19.29 2.89 11.58
N PRO A 230 -18.90 3.46 12.73
CA PRO A 230 -18.53 2.66 13.90
C PRO A 230 -19.61 1.68 14.38
N GLN A 231 -20.90 2.03 14.29
CA GLN A 231 -21.99 1.12 14.63
C GLN A 231 -22.09 -0.04 13.63
N VAL A 232 -21.95 0.23 12.33
CA VAL A 232 -21.89 -0.84 11.32
C VAL A 232 -20.72 -1.80 11.62
N GLY A 233 -19.55 -1.27 11.97
CA GLY A 233 -18.40 -2.09 12.38
C GLY A 233 -18.73 -3.00 13.59
N LYS A 234 -19.49 -2.51 14.58
CA LYS A 234 -19.93 -3.32 15.72
C LYS A 234 -20.91 -4.41 15.30
N LEU A 235 -21.82 -4.12 14.37
CA LEU A 235 -22.77 -5.13 13.87
C LEU A 235 -22.03 -6.29 13.19
N PHE A 236 -20.94 -6.05 12.46
CA PHE A 236 -20.13 -7.14 11.92
C PHE A 236 -19.65 -8.08 13.04
N LEU A 237 -19.18 -7.54 14.17
CA LEU A 237 -18.74 -8.35 15.31
C LEU A 237 -19.91 -9.13 15.94
N ASP A 238 -21.09 -8.51 16.06
CA ASP A 238 -22.28 -9.16 16.62
C ASP A 238 -22.72 -10.37 15.77
N PHE A 239 -22.50 -10.31 14.47
CA PHE A 239 -22.74 -11.42 13.55
C PHE A 239 -21.56 -12.38 13.39
N GLY A 240 -20.51 -12.23 14.21
CA GLY A 240 -19.35 -13.13 14.23
C GLY A 240 -18.32 -12.88 13.12
N PHE A 241 -18.38 -11.74 12.45
CA PHE A 241 -17.40 -11.34 11.45
C PHE A 241 -16.35 -10.40 12.07
N HIS A 242 -15.13 -10.47 11.58
CA HIS A 242 -14.15 -9.46 11.93
C HIS A 242 -14.62 -8.09 11.39
N ALA A 243 -14.56 -7.07 12.25
CA ALA A 243 -14.94 -5.73 11.82
C ALA A 243 -14.04 -5.25 10.70
N PRO A 244 -14.59 -4.57 9.67
CA PRO A 244 -13.79 -3.92 8.65
C PRO A 244 -12.98 -2.76 9.25
N THR A 245 -11.94 -2.33 8.56
CA THR A 245 -11.23 -1.11 8.93
C THR A 245 -12.16 0.08 8.71
N VAL A 246 -12.40 0.83 9.77
CA VAL A 246 -13.27 2.01 9.75
C VAL A 246 -12.40 3.26 9.66
N ALA A 247 -12.62 4.07 8.62
CA ALA A 247 -12.03 5.39 8.48
C ALA A 247 -13.11 6.46 8.69
N PHE A 248 -12.86 7.33 9.64
CA PHE A 248 -13.77 8.41 9.99
C PHE A 248 -13.86 9.46 8.87
N PRO A 249 -15.03 10.05 8.61
CA PRO A 249 -16.31 9.75 9.27
C PRO A 249 -17.22 8.79 8.49
N GLU A 250 -16.92 8.39 7.28
CA GLU A 250 -17.94 7.97 6.32
C GLU A 250 -17.68 6.64 5.62
N VAL A 251 -16.55 5.96 5.86
CA VAL A 251 -16.15 4.80 5.06
C VAL A 251 -15.71 3.60 5.89
N PHE A 252 -15.91 2.41 5.36
CA PHE A 252 -15.33 1.17 5.86
C PHE A 252 -14.67 0.38 4.72
N GLY A 253 -13.44 -0.08 4.96
CA GLY A 253 -12.64 -0.86 4.01
C GLY A 253 -12.74 -2.36 4.29
N LEU A 254 -12.90 -3.15 3.25
CA LEU A 254 -12.96 -4.61 3.26
C LEU A 254 -11.93 -5.21 2.31
#